data_62203ea68cc8838402fd18495903ffd4
#
_entry.id   62203ea68cc8838402fd18495903ffd4
#
_cell.length_a   1.000
_cell.length_b   1.000
_cell.length_c   1.000
_cell.angle_alpha   90.00
_cell.angle_beta   90.00
_cell.angle_gamma   90.00
#
_symmetry.space_group_name_H-M   'P 1'
#
loop_
_entity.id
_entity.type
_entity.pdbx_description
1 polymer ?
#
loop_
_entity_poly.entity_id
_entity_poly.type
_entity_poly.pdbx_seq_one_letter_code
_entity_poly.pdbx_strand_id
1 'polypeptide(L)'
;MHTDTDEHWMQMAIEVARSKGSDPATAPLGCVIVLDGKVIAAERNQTKELPDATAHAEMMAIRRACEKTGELELRGATLYSTLQPCGMCTMASIWSKVGRVVYGAGRSDVHPMYFEAKHVDTLGFIGDAYRDDIEIEGGCLRDACAELYYGPDADLNKEEQANL
;
A
#
# COMPACT_ATOMS: atom_id res chain seq x y z
N MET A 1 -15.69 7.29 6.67
CA MET A 1 -16.57 6.11 6.41
C MET A 1 -16.34 5.75 4.96
N HIS A 2 -15.86 4.52 4.71
CA HIS A 2 -15.59 4.07 3.34
C HIS A 2 -16.89 3.85 2.58
N THR A 3 -16.85 4.11 1.28
CA THR A 3 -17.98 3.92 0.36
C THR A 3 -17.97 2.49 -0.20
N ASP A 4 -19.12 2.01 -0.70
CA ASP A 4 -19.18 0.73 -1.44
C ASP A 4 -18.17 0.68 -2.60
N THR A 5 -17.86 1.85 -3.17
CA THR A 5 -16.85 2.00 -4.24
C THR A 5 -15.43 1.80 -3.68
N ASP A 6 -15.12 2.30 -2.48
CA ASP A 6 -13.82 2.08 -1.85
C ASP A 6 -13.61 0.60 -1.52
N GLU A 7 -14.65 -0.06 -1.00
CA GLU A 7 -14.60 -1.49 -0.72
C GLU A 7 -14.40 -2.33 -1.99
N HIS A 8 -15.05 -1.95 -3.09
CA HIS A 8 -14.85 -2.61 -4.38
C HIS A 8 -13.39 -2.56 -4.85
N TRP A 9 -12.75 -1.37 -4.80
CA TRP A 9 -11.36 -1.22 -5.22
C TRP A 9 -10.37 -1.86 -4.24
N MET A 10 -10.69 -1.85 -2.95
CA MET A 10 -9.88 -2.56 -1.95
C MET A 10 -9.99 -4.07 -2.13
N GLN A 11 -11.16 -4.61 -2.45
CA GLN A 11 -11.32 -6.02 -2.78
C GLN A 11 -10.44 -6.42 -3.98
N MET A 12 -10.38 -5.58 -5.01
CA MET A 12 -9.46 -5.80 -6.15
C MET A 12 -7.99 -5.78 -5.69
N ALA A 13 -7.59 -4.88 -4.79
CA ALA A 13 -6.23 -4.86 -4.26
C ALA A 13 -5.89 -6.15 -3.49
N ILE A 14 -6.85 -6.72 -2.73
CA ILE A 14 -6.70 -8.02 -2.06
C ILE A 14 -6.50 -9.15 -3.07
N GLU A 15 -7.26 -9.16 -4.17
CA GLU A 15 -7.12 -10.16 -5.23
C GLU A 15 -5.74 -10.05 -5.91
N VAL A 16 -5.28 -8.83 -6.18
CA VAL A 16 -3.95 -8.56 -6.71
C VAL A 16 -2.86 -9.06 -5.75
N ALA A 17 -3.00 -8.81 -4.45
CA ALA A 17 -2.08 -9.31 -3.42
C ALA A 17 -1.95 -10.84 -3.46
N ARG A 18 -3.06 -11.54 -3.64
CA ARG A 18 -3.14 -13.02 -3.68
C ARG A 18 -2.75 -13.65 -5.01
N SER A 19 -2.54 -12.87 -6.05
CA SER A 19 -2.39 -13.37 -7.45
C SER A 19 -1.23 -14.35 -7.66
N LYS A 20 -0.22 -14.36 -6.78
CA LYS A 20 0.90 -15.33 -6.81
C LYS A 20 1.10 -16.07 -5.48
N GLY A 21 0.04 -16.23 -4.73
CA GLY A 21 0.04 -16.91 -3.44
C GLY A 21 -0.32 -15.97 -2.30
N SER A 22 -0.64 -16.58 -1.17
CA SER A 22 -1.10 -15.87 0.03
C SER A 22 -0.25 -16.19 1.26
N ASP A 23 0.99 -16.64 1.04
CA ASP A 23 1.93 -16.88 2.15
C ASP A 23 2.36 -15.54 2.77
N PRO A 24 2.04 -15.27 4.04
CA PRO A 24 2.40 -14.04 4.73
C PRO A 24 3.90 -13.74 4.74
N ALA A 25 4.76 -14.77 4.70
CA ALA A 25 6.22 -14.61 4.63
C ALA A 25 6.70 -13.93 3.34
N THR A 26 5.88 -13.91 2.30
CA THR A 26 6.20 -13.26 1.01
C THR A 26 5.78 -11.80 0.95
N ALA A 27 5.21 -11.24 2.02
CA ALA A 27 4.63 -9.91 2.05
C ALA A 27 3.66 -9.67 0.88
N PRO A 28 2.48 -10.34 0.88
CA PRO A 28 1.51 -10.29 -0.21
C PRO A 28 0.72 -8.97 -0.18
N LEU A 29 1.39 -7.87 -0.53
CA LEU A 29 0.77 -6.57 -0.69
C LEU A 29 0.20 -6.40 -2.09
N GLY A 30 -0.98 -5.79 -2.18
CA GLY A 30 -1.61 -5.38 -3.42
C GLY A 30 -1.95 -3.89 -3.39
N CYS A 31 -1.79 -3.25 -4.53
CA CYS A 31 -2.11 -1.84 -4.72
C CYS A 31 -2.84 -1.61 -6.04
N VAL A 32 -3.92 -0.85 -5.99
CA VAL A 32 -4.70 -0.42 -7.15
C VAL A 32 -4.76 1.10 -7.18
N ILE A 33 -4.52 1.70 -8.34
CA ILE A 33 -4.70 3.15 -8.54
C ILE A 33 -5.85 3.38 -9.51
N VAL A 34 -6.79 4.21 -9.09
CA VAL A 34 -8.02 4.55 -9.83
C VAL A 34 -8.03 6.04 -10.15
N LEU A 35 -8.31 6.38 -11.39
CA LEU A 35 -8.53 7.75 -11.86
C LEU A 35 -9.81 7.80 -12.67
N ASP A 36 -10.71 8.73 -12.39
CA ASP A 36 -12.01 8.89 -13.06
C ASP A 36 -12.81 7.58 -13.15
N GLY A 37 -12.84 6.81 -12.05
CA GLY A 37 -13.55 5.54 -11.96
C GLY A 37 -12.95 4.40 -12.79
N LYS A 38 -11.71 4.54 -13.26
CA LYS A 38 -10.99 3.53 -14.05
C LYS A 38 -9.69 3.13 -13.38
N VAL A 39 -9.41 1.83 -13.36
CA VAL A 39 -8.12 1.32 -12.91
C VAL A 39 -7.04 1.71 -13.91
N ILE A 40 -6.06 2.48 -13.45
CA ILE A 40 -4.88 2.86 -14.24
C ILE A 40 -3.64 2.04 -13.89
N ALA A 41 -3.60 1.45 -12.69
CA ALA A 41 -2.57 0.49 -12.29
C ALA A 41 -3.14 -0.51 -11.27
N ALA A 42 -2.64 -1.75 -11.31
CA ALA A 42 -2.93 -2.79 -10.34
C ALA A 42 -1.67 -3.66 -10.20
N GLU A 43 -0.98 -3.55 -9.08
CA GLU A 43 0.34 -4.14 -8.87
C GLU A 43 0.44 -4.78 -7.49
N ARG A 44 1.28 -5.79 -7.37
CA ARG A 44 1.64 -6.42 -6.12
C ARG A 44 3.09 -6.14 -5.74
N ASN A 45 3.48 -6.52 -4.54
CA ASN A 45 4.88 -6.50 -4.11
C ASN A 45 5.73 -7.42 -5.00
N GLN A 46 6.85 -6.92 -5.51
CA GLN A 46 7.75 -7.61 -6.45
C GLN A 46 9.22 -7.54 -6.02
N THR A 47 9.50 -7.22 -4.77
CA THR A 47 10.87 -6.98 -4.27
C THR A 47 11.81 -8.17 -4.49
N LYS A 48 11.32 -9.41 -4.32
CA LYS A 48 12.11 -10.63 -4.51
C LYS A 48 12.27 -11.02 -5.99
N GLU A 49 11.27 -10.73 -6.81
CA GLU A 49 11.26 -11.09 -8.23
C GLU A 49 12.16 -10.18 -9.07
N LEU A 50 12.19 -8.90 -8.71
CA LEU A 50 12.97 -7.88 -9.41
C LEU A 50 14.33 -7.59 -8.75
N PRO A 51 14.77 -8.33 -7.72
CA PRO A 51 15.78 -7.99 -6.69
C PRO A 51 15.89 -6.46 -6.47
N ASP A 52 14.77 -5.82 -6.14
CA ASP A 52 14.66 -4.38 -5.95
C ASP A 52 13.88 -4.08 -4.65
N ALA A 53 14.59 -3.60 -3.63
CA ALA A 53 14.00 -3.25 -2.34
C ALA A 53 12.91 -2.16 -2.44
N THR A 54 12.87 -1.41 -3.54
CA THR A 54 11.86 -0.37 -3.76
C THR A 54 10.62 -0.88 -4.51
N ALA A 55 10.60 -2.14 -4.96
CA ALA A 55 9.50 -2.70 -5.74
C ALA A 55 8.29 -3.10 -4.87
N HIS A 56 7.91 -2.26 -3.91
CA HIS A 56 6.66 -2.39 -3.18
C HIS A 56 5.46 -2.21 -4.10
N ALA A 57 4.31 -2.77 -3.74
CA ALA A 57 3.10 -2.72 -4.56
C ALA A 57 2.71 -1.28 -4.94
N GLU A 58 2.77 -0.35 -4.00
CA GLU A 58 2.44 1.06 -4.22
C GLU A 58 3.45 1.74 -5.16
N MET A 59 4.75 1.47 -4.98
CA MET A 59 5.81 1.98 -5.86
C MET A 59 5.63 1.49 -7.30
N MET A 60 5.33 0.21 -7.47
CA MET A 60 5.08 -0.39 -8.77
C MET A 60 3.81 0.19 -9.40
N ALA A 61 2.74 0.35 -8.61
CA ALA A 61 1.50 0.93 -9.10
C ALA A 61 1.68 2.40 -9.53
N ILE A 62 2.40 3.22 -8.76
CA ILE A 62 2.71 4.61 -9.14
C ILE A 62 3.50 4.65 -10.45
N ARG A 63 4.55 3.84 -10.60
CA ARG A 63 5.34 3.75 -11.83
C ARG A 63 4.47 3.38 -13.03
N ARG A 64 3.63 2.35 -12.91
CA ARG A 64 2.72 1.91 -13.98
C ARG A 64 1.67 2.95 -14.31
N ALA A 65 1.11 3.63 -13.31
CA ALA A 65 0.14 4.71 -13.52
C ALA A 65 0.76 5.86 -14.30
N CYS A 66 1.95 6.33 -13.90
CA CYS A 66 2.68 7.39 -14.61
C CYS A 66 3.04 6.97 -16.06
N GLU A 67 3.52 5.73 -16.24
CA GLU A 67 3.81 5.18 -17.58
C GLU A 67 2.55 5.16 -18.46
N LYS A 68 1.42 4.72 -17.91
CA LYS A 68 0.15 4.60 -18.65
C LYS A 68 -0.46 5.95 -19.01
N THR A 69 -0.37 6.93 -18.11
CA THR A 69 -0.92 8.28 -18.33
C THR A 69 0.03 9.19 -19.11
N GLY A 70 1.32 8.90 -19.09
CA GLY A 70 2.36 9.80 -19.61
C GLY A 70 2.63 11.01 -18.71
N GLU A 71 2.08 11.01 -17.47
CA GLU A 71 2.15 12.14 -16.54
C GLU A 71 2.99 11.79 -15.31
N LEU A 72 3.71 12.76 -14.77
CA LEU A 72 4.43 12.65 -13.49
C LEU A 72 3.50 12.80 -12.29
N GLU A 73 2.37 13.47 -12.46
CA GLU A 73 1.43 13.81 -11.41
C GLU A 73 0.12 13.05 -11.59
N LEU A 74 -0.30 12.35 -10.55
CA LEU A 74 -1.52 11.53 -10.52
C LEU A 74 -2.65 12.26 -9.78
N ARG A 75 -2.83 13.55 -10.08
CA ARG A 75 -3.84 14.39 -9.44
C ARG A 75 -5.24 13.82 -9.67
N GLY A 76 -6.04 13.82 -8.60
CA GLY A 76 -7.39 13.25 -8.61
C GLY A 76 -7.42 11.73 -8.57
N ALA A 77 -6.28 11.03 -8.66
CA ALA A 77 -6.25 9.59 -8.50
C ALA A 77 -6.39 9.20 -7.02
N THR A 78 -7.01 8.05 -6.78
CA THR A 78 -7.03 7.36 -5.48
C THR A 78 -6.17 6.12 -5.54
N LEU A 79 -5.27 5.97 -4.57
CA LEU A 79 -4.43 4.80 -4.38
C LEU A 79 -5.06 3.93 -3.28
N TYR A 80 -5.35 2.68 -3.58
CA TYR A 80 -5.84 1.67 -2.64
C TYR A 80 -4.71 0.68 -2.34
N SER A 81 -4.32 0.55 -1.08
CA SER A 81 -3.29 -0.39 -0.63
C SER A 81 -3.82 -1.32 0.45
N THR A 82 -3.54 -2.61 0.35
CA THR A 82 -3.97 -3.59 1.37
C THR A 82 -3.32 -3.38 2.73
N LEU A 83 -2.18 -2.67 2.77
CA LEU A 83 -1.47 -2.31 3.99
C LEU A 83 -1.19 -0.80 4.03
N GLN A 84 -1.15 -0.22 5.23
CA GLN A 84 -0.74 1.18 5.41
C GLN A 84 0.61 1.43 4.74
N PRO A 85 0.74 2.42 3.85
CA PRO A 85 2.00 2.71 3.18
C PRO A 85 3.15 2.97 4.16
N CYS A 86 4.30 2.38 3.87
CA CYS A 86 5.55 2.66 4.58
C CYS A 86 6.06 4.07 4.27
N GLY A 87 7.13 4.52 4.92
CA GLY A 87 7.71 5.85 4.70
C GLY A 87 8.09 6.11 3.23
N MET A 88 8.67 5.12 2.56
CA MET A 88 9.02 5.21 1.13
C MET A 88 7.78 5.41 0.25
N CYS A 89 6.75 4.58 0.41
CA CYS A 89 5.53 4.64 -0.39
C CYS A 89 4.70 5.90 -0.08
N THR A 90 4.71 6.34 1.17
CA THR A 90 4.09 7.62 1.57
C THR A 90 4.73 8.79 0.84
N MET A 91 6.07 8.88 0.83
CA MET A 91 6.78 9.93 0.08
C MET A 91 6.54 9.84 -1.42
N ALA A 92 6.52 8.63 -1.99
CA ALA A 92 6.22 8.46 -3.41
C ALA A 92 4.81 8.96 -3.78
N SER A 93 3.82 8.70 -2.91
CA SER A 93 2.45 9.22 -3.10
C SER A 93 2.39 10.75 -3.06
N ILE A 94 3.19 11.39 -2.19
CA ILE A 94 3.32 12.85 -2.11
C ILE A 94 3.97 13.39 -3.38
N TRP A 95 5.09 12.83 -3.81
CA TRP A 95 5.82 13.28 -4.99
C TRP A 95 5.03 13.10 -6.30
N SER A 96 4.31 12.00 -6.44
CA SER A 96 3.44 11.74 -7.59
C SER A 96 2.09 12.47 -7.52
N LYS A 97 1.86 13.23 -6.45
CA LYS A 97 0.63 14.03 -6.23
C LYS A 97 -0.66 13.23 -6.34
N VAL A 98 -0.65 12.01 -5.82
CA VAL A 98 -1.88 11.25 -5.59
C VAL A 98 -2.82 12.07 -4.72
N GLY A 99 -4.09 12.17 -5.09
CA GLY A 99 -5.07 12.98 -4.35
C GLY A 99 -5.55 12.31 -3.07
N ARG A 100 -5.71 10.98 -3.09
CA ARG A 100 -6.24 10.23 -1.95
C ARG A 100 -5.54 8.88 -1.82
N VAL A 101 -5.22 8.50 -0.59
CA VAL A 101 -4.71 7.16 -0.24
C VAL A 101 -5.70 6.49 0.69
N VAL A 102 -6.17 5.31 0.32
CA VAL A 102 -7.03 4.45 1.13
C VAL A 102 -6.27 3.16 1.42
N TYR A 103 -6.15 2.80 2.70
CA TYR A 103 -5.49 1.55 3.04
C TYR A 103 -6.38 0.64 3.89
N GLY A 104 -6.11 -0.65 3.84
CA GLY A 104 -6.84 -1.66 4.60
C GLY A 104 -6.30 -1.80 6.01
N ALA A 105 -5.35 -2.70 6.22
CA ALA A 105 -4.72 -2.95 7.51
C ALA A 105 -3.74 -1.83 7.88
N GLY A 106 -3.77 -1.41 9.14
CA GLY A 106 -2.82 -0.45 9.71
C GLY A 106 -1.60 -1.14 10.32
N ARG A 107 -0.61 -0.35 10.74
CA ARG A 107 0.62 -0.85 11.41
C ARG A 107 0.35 -1.68 12.66
N SER A 108 -0.71 -1.37 13.40
CA SER A 108 -1.09 -2.10 14.62
C SER A 108 -1.83 -3.41 14.36
N ASP A 109 -2.25 -3.66 13.13
CA ASP A 109 -3.06 -4.83 12.77
C ASP A 109 -2.22 -6.02 12.32
N VAL A 110 -0.93 -5.78 12.04
CA VAL A 110 -0.02 -6.77 11.46
C VAL A 110 1.33 -6.78 12.17
N HIS A 111 2.11 -7.83 11.94
CA HIS A 111 3.44 -7.97 12.53
C HIS A 111 4.38 -6.83 12.05
N PRO A 112 5.23 -6.28 12.94
CA PRO A 112 6.15 -5.18 12.61
C PRO A 112 7.14 -5.45 11.48
N MET A 113 7.37 -6.72 11.12
CA MET A 113 8.27 -7.12 10.04
C MET A 113 7.95 -6.48 8.67
N TYR A 114 6.72 -6.03 8.48
CA TYR A 114 6.29 -5.43 7.21
C TYR A 114 6.64 -3.95 7.08
N PHE A 115 7.22 -3.35 8.11
CA PHE A 115 7.54 -1.93 8.16
C PHE A 115 9.02 -1.69 8.46
N GLU A 116 9.40 -0.43 8.44
CA GLU A 116 10.74 0.02 8.82
C GLU A 116 11.06 -0.40 10.26
N ALA A 117 12.34 -0.75 10.52
CA ALA A 117 12.79 -1.24 11.82
C ALA A 117 12.53 -0.26 12.99
N LYS A 118 12.39 1.04 12.69
CA LYS A 118 11.96 2.04 13.65
C LYS A 118 10.62 2.63 13.19
N HIS A 119 9.76 2.89 14.17
CA HIS A 119 8.46 3.49 13.88
C HIS A 119 8.62 4.85 13.18
N VAL A 120 7.95 5.00 12.06
CA VAL A 120 7.78 6.27 11.35
C VAL A 120 6.29 6.63 11.40
N ASP A 121 5.95 7.76 12.01
CA ASP A 121 4.58 8.28 11.99
C ASP A 121 4.28 8.88 10.61
N THR A 122 3.89 8.03 9.66
CA THR A 122 3.57 8.45 8.30
C THR A 122 2.31 9.30 8.23
N LEU A 123 1.36 9.13 9.16
CA LEU A 123 0.12 9.90 9.20
C LEU A 123 0.37 11.31 9.72
N GLY A 124 1.12 11.44 10.82
CA GLY A 124 1.54 12.75 11.33
C GLY A 124 2.45 13.47 10.33
N PHE A 125 3.35 12.74 9.68
CA PHE A 125 4.20 13.31 8.62
C PHE A 125 3.40 13.90 7.45
N ILE A 126 2.34 13.22 7.00
CA ILE A 126 1.46 13.75 5.95
C ILE A 126 0.75 15.01 6.43
N GLY A 127 0.29 15.04 7.69
CA GLY A 127 -0.35 16.23 8.28
C GLY A 127 0.57 17.45 8.33
N ASP A 128 1.88 17.23 8.49
CA ASP A 128 2.91 18.27 8.49
C ASP A 128 3.57 18.48 7.10
N ALA A 129 3.20 17.67 6.12
CA ALA A 129 3.75 17.76 4.77
C ALA A 129 3.36 19.08 4.10
N TYR A 130 4.19 19.50 3.17
CA TYR A 130 4.01 20.71 2.37
C TYR A 130 2.87 20.65 1.33
N ARG A 131 2.00 19.63 1.45
CA ARG A 131 0.77 19.48 0.67
C ARG A 131 -0.41 19.30 1.60
N ASP A 132 -1.37 20.21 1.51
CA ASP A 132 -2.64 20.13 2.26
C ASP A 132 -3.75 19.43 1.49
N ASP A 133 -3.46 18.95 0.25
CA ASP A 133 -4.45 18.40 -0.68
C ASP A 133 -4.34 16.87 -0.86
N ILE A 134 -3.60 16.16 0.00
CA ILE A 134 -3.58 14.70 0.05
C ILE A 134 -4.45 14.21 1.21
N GLU A 135 -5.40 13.35 0.91
CA GLU A 135 -6.20 12.67 1.90
C GLU A 135 -5.66 11.26 2.15
N ILE A 136 -5.64 10.82 3.42
CA ILE A 136 -5.27 9.47 3.78
C ILE A 136 -6.28 8.88 4.76
N GLU A 137 -6.85 7.73 4.42
CA GLU A 137 -7.86 7.04 5.22
C GLU A 137 -7.51 5.55 5.37
N GLY A 138 -7.59 5.04 6.59
CA GLY A 138 -7.33 3.64 6.89
C GLY A 138 -8.56 2.85 7.30
N GLY A 139 -8.45 1.51 7.26
CA GLY A 139 -9.46 0.60 7.75
C GLY A 139 -10.50 0.14 6.72
N CYS A 140 -10.27 0.38 5.43
CA CYS A 140 -11.12 -0.13 4.36
C CYS A 140 -10.92 -1.65 4.21
N LEU A 141 -11.96 -2.44 4.48
CA LEU A 141 -11.88 -3.91 4.57
C LEU A 141 -10.74 -4.38 5.48
N ARG A 142 -10.56 -3.72 6.62
CA ARG A 142 -9.44 -3.89 7.56
C ARG A 142 -9.12 -5.34 7.87
N ASP A 143 -10.12 -6.10 8.29
CA ASP A 143 -9.94 -7.49 8.73
C ASP A 143 -9.54 -8.40 7.56
N ALA A 144 -10.18 -8.25 6.41
CA ALA A 144 -9.86 -9.00 5.20
C ALA A 144 -8.45 -8.68 4.67
N CYS A 145 -7.99 -7.44 4.84
CA CYS A 145 -6.61 -7.05 4.53
C CYS A 145 -5.62 -7.60 5.55
N ALA A 146 -5.94 -7.55 6.85
CA ALA A 146 -5.06 -8.07 7.92
C ALA A 146 -4.82 -9.58 7.79
N GLU A 147 -5.80 -10.35 7.29
CA GLU A 147 -5.66 -11.78 7.02
C GLU A 147 -4.57 -12.15 5.97
N LEU A 148 -4.09 -11.18 5.20
CA LEU A 148 -2.98 -11.39 4.27
C LEU A 148 -1.62 -11.53 4.96
N TYR A 149 -1.51 -11.10 6.21
CA TYR A 149 -0.26 -10.90 6.93
C TYR A 149 -0.21 -11.70 8.22
N TYR A 150 1.00 -11.86 8.77
CA TYR A 150 1.14 -12.31 10.15
C TYR A 150 0.53 -11.28 11.09
N GLY A 151 -0.19 -11.77 12.11
CA GLY A 151 -0.76 -10.92 13.16
C GLY A 151 0.33 -10.22 13.99
N PRO A 152 -0.05 -9.16 14.73
CA PRO A 152 0.89 -8.33 15.48
C PRO A 152 1.71 -9.09 16.53
N ASP A 153 1.12 -10.15 17.10
CA ASP A 153 1.74 -10.96 18.16
C ASP A 153 2.29 -12.30 17.66
N ALA A 154 2.44 -12.47 16.32
CA ALA A 154 2.98 -13.70 15.75
C ALA A 154 4.44 -13.91 16.22
N ASP A 155 4.73 -15.10 16.73
CA ASP A 155 6.09 -15.48 17.13
C ASP A 155 6.88 -15.96 15.90
N LEU A 156 7.65 -15.05 15.33
CA LEU A 156 8.45 -15.29 14.12
C LEU A 156 9.93 -15.33 14.48
N ASN A 157 10.64 -16.33 13.97
CA ASN A 157 12.09 -16.37 14.09
C ASN A 157 12.73 -15.25 13.22
N LYS A 158 14.01 -14.93 13.48
CA LYS A 158 14.69 -13.82 12.78
C LYS A 158 14.78 -14.00 11.27
N GLU A 159 14.80 -15.24 10.78
CA GLU A 159 14.91 -15.57 9.37
C GLU A 159 13.60 -15.31 8.62
N GLU A 160 12.48 -15.31 9.34
CA GLU A 160 11.14 -14.99 8.80
C GLU A 160 10.87 -13.49 8.73
N GLN A 161 11.68 -12.66 9.38
CA GLN A 161 11.46 -11.23 9.45
C GLN A 161 12.18 -10.49 8.32
N ALA A 162 11.38 -9.85 7.44
CA ALA A 162 11.88 -9.24 6.21
C ALA A 162 12.81 -8.02 6.41
N ASN A 163 12.76 -7.36 7.58
CA ASN A 163 13.44 -6.09 7.86
C ASN A 163 14.47 -6.16 8.99
N LEU A 164 15.02 -7.32 9.26
CA LEU A 164 16.13 -7.48 10.22
C LEU A 164 17.47 -7.66 9.53
#